data_5c775517c29b4cc8acffbf85c7edf5f9
#
_entry.id   5c775517c29b4cc8acffbf85c7edf5f9
#
_cell.length_a   1.000
_cell.length_b   1.000
_cell.length_c   1.000
_cell.angle_alpha   90.00
_cell.angle_beta   90.00
_cell.angle_gamma   90.00
#
_symmetry.space_group_name_H-M   'P 1'
#
loop_
_entity.id
_entity.type
_entity.pdbx_description
1 polymer ?
#
loop_
_entity_poly.entity_id
_entity_poly.type
_entity_poly.pdbx_seq_one_letter_code
_entity_poly.pdbx_strand_id
1 'polypeptide(L)'
;MLVAGLLASAGLGLTTLAAPAQAEPAAASFLEQLDIPAQAVPPAAGQAHRFSYTTTGAQDAPTTSTAAVYLPTGPAPEGGWPVLAWAHGTVGLNDVCAYSTNGPAAVDRDWAYLGHWLDKGYAIVATDYAGLGTPGNHPYLNGKVEAHNVVDAVKAASGKYGELGGRWGVVGQSQGGGAAMITARHANEFGGSADGLSYRGAVATGVPAYIEELMPLVMRPLQDPAFPVEFRNPSPTLTTYLLYIVSGLRTSHPEWDVDSYLTPYGHDWVATEEGPVCDGEAGITDLIRDENVQVGQLFSRPLEDIPGFRDALRDYMGVPEQGYDAPVFMGQGALDTDVGPGAIGLAGKLMGNGEPVEFHLYPDQDHSGTVNTSLTDSDPFVDRIFAG
;
A
#
# COMPACT_ATOMS: atom_id res chain seq x y z
N MET A 1 29.13 -24.28 75.93
CA MET A 1 29.54 -23.19 74.98
C MET A 1 28.92 -23.51 73.64
N LEU A 2 27.78 -22.86 73.36
CA LEU A 2 27.11 -22.93 72.06
C LEU A 2 27.62 -21.80 71.19
N VAL A 3 28.05 -22.15 69.95
CA VAL A 3 28.36 -21.18 68.91
C VAL A 3 27.21 -21.16 67.90
N ALA A 4 26.50 -20.04 67.82
CA ALA A 4 25.44 -19.84 66.84
C ALA A 4 26.06 -19.30 65.55
N GLY A 5 25.87 -20.01 64.43
CA GLY A 5 26.23 -19.56 63.07
C GLY A 5 25.13 -18.74 62.44
N LEU A 6 25.42 -17.50 62.06
CA LEU A 6 24.54 -16.68 61.20
C LEU A 6 24.67 -17.11 59.73
N LEU A 7 23.55 -17.51 59.15
CA LEU A 7 23.39 -17.65 57.69
C LEU A 7 22.91 -16.32 57.12
N ALA A 8 23.73 -15.66 56.34
CA ALA A 8 23.35 -14.50 55.53
C ALA A 8 22.74 -14.98 54.19
N SER A 9 21.46 -14.73 54.00
CA SER A 9 20.77 -14.95 52.71
C SER A 9 21.01 -13.76 51.78
N ALA A 10 21.76 -13.95 50.72
CA ALA A 10 21.89 -12.98 49.62
C ALA A 10 20.68 -13.12 48.71
N GLY A 11 19.79 -12.15 48.77
CA GLY A 11 18.67 -12.01 47.80
C GLY A 11 19.20 -11.54 46.47
N LEU A 12 19.12 -12.36 45.43
CA LEU A 12 19.26 -11.94 44.03
C LEU A 12 18.02 -11.16 43.62
N GLY A 13 18.16 -9.84 43.53
CA GLY A 13 17.15 -8.99 42.92
C GLY A 13 17.10 -9.24 41.40
N LEU A 14 16.05 -9.89 40.90
CA LEU A 14 15.74 -9.89 39.48
C LEU A 14 15.28 -8.49 39.08
N THR A 15 16.13 -7.72 38.40
CA THR A 15 15.71 -6.54 37.66
C THR A 15 14.99 -7.00 36.40
N THR A 16 13.67 -6.94 36.40
CA THR A 16 12.88 -7.04 35.16
C THR A 16 13.19 -5.82 34.31
N LEU A 17 13.89 -6.01 33.21
CA LEU A 17 13.99 -5.01 32.14
C LEU A 17 12.56 -4.82 31.61
N ALA A 18 11.96 -3.64 31.85
CA ALA A 18 10.72 -3.25 31.19
C ALA A 18 10.99 -3.22 29.67
N ALA A 19 10.16 -3.90 28.90
CA ALA A 19 10.15 -3.76 27.45
C ALA A 19 9.93 -2.25 27.12
N PRO A 20 10.60 -1.73 26.08
CA PRO A 20 10.33 -0.36 25.65
C PRO A 20 8.84 -0.22 25.36
N ALA A 21 8.22 0.82 25.93
CA ALA A 21 6.83 1.15 25.65
C ALA A 21 6.75 1.41 24.13
N GLN A 22 5.88 0.68 23.43
CA GLN A 22 5.53 1.00 22.05
C GLN A 22 5.00 2.42 22.03
N ALA A 23 5.54 3.25 21.12
CA ALA A 23 5.01 4.59 20.91
C ALA A 23 3.52 4.46 20.51
N GLU A 24 2.66 5.23 21.16
CA GLU A 24 1.26 5.29 20.69
C GLU A 24 1.23 5.78 19.24
N PRO A 25 0.38 5.19 18.37
CA PRO A 25 0.23 5.64 16.98
C PRO A 25 0.02 7.15 16.93
N ALA A 26 0.67 7.82 15.99
CA ALA A 26 0.47 9.27 15.82
C ALA A 26 -1.01 9.54 15.54
N ALA A 27 -1.63 10.42 16.31
CA ALA A 27 -3.00 10.84 16.02
C ALA A 27 -3.02 11.49 14.62
N ALA A 28 -3.87 10.98 13.72
CA ALA A 28 -4.04 11.53 12.38
C ALA A 28 -4.43 13.01 12.46
N SER A 29 -3.58 13.90 11.97
CA SER A 29 -3.78 15.34 12.05
C SER A 29 -3.29 16.03 10.80
N PHE A 30 -4.08 16.97 10.29
CA PHE A 30 -3.63 17.92 9.28
C PHE A 30 -2.46 18.75 9.83
N LEU A 31 -1.41 18.91 9.04
CA LEU A 31 -0.25 19.72 9.43
C LEU A 31 -0.25 21.06 8.71
N GLU A 32 -0.17 21.03 7.39
CA GLU A 32 -0.11 22.25 6.57
C GLU A 32 -0.71 22.06 5.18
N GLN A 33 -1.16 23.17 4.62
CA GLN A 33 -1.57 23.27 3.21
C GLN A 33 -0.32 23.43 2.33
N LEU A 34 -0.27 22.66 1.25
CA LEU A 34 0.82 22.66 0.28
C LEU A 34 0.33 23.13 -1.11
N ASP A 35 1.23 23.60 -1.94
CA ASP A 35 0.93 23.87 -3.34
C ASP A 35 0.70 22.56 -4.10
N ILE A 36 -0.34 22.52 -4.94
CA ILE A 36 -0.63 21.40 -5.83
C ILE A 36 -0.28 21.75 -7.27
N PRO A 37 0.66 21.01 -7.91
CA PRO A 37 1.00 21.24 -9.32
C PRO A 37 -0.15 20.82 -10.26
N ALA A 38 -0.27 21.49 -11.39
CA ALA A 38 -1.36 21.27 -12.33
C ALA A 38 -1.43 19.82 -12.87
N GLN A 39 -0.29 19.16 -13.05
CA GLN A 39 -0.22 17.76 -13.51
C GLN A 39 -0.77 16.76 -12.49
N ALA A 40 -0.89 17.14 -11.22
CA ALA A 40 -1.44 16.33 -10.15
C ALA A 40 -2.94 16.61 -9.90
N VAL A 41 -3.61 17.36 -10.78
CA VAL A 41 -5.03 17.68 -10.64
C VAL A 41 -5.83 16.99 -11.74
N PRO A 42 -6.79 16.09 -11.39
CA PRO A 42 -7.68 15.49 -12.38
C PRO A 42 -8.49 16.57 -13.11
N PRO A 43 -8.67 16.47 -14.43
CA PRO A 43 -9.43 17.46 -15.21
C PRO A 43 -10.88 17.66 -14.74
N ALA A 44 -11.48 16.63 -14.13
CA ALA A 44 -12.85 16.67 -13.62
C ALA A 44 -12.99 17.34 -12.23
N ALA A 45 -11.87 17.66 -11.56
CA ALA A 45 -11.95 18.28 -10.25
C ALA A 45 -12.43 19.73 -10.32
N GLY A 46 -13.42 20.09 -9.51
CA GLY A 46 -13.88 21.47 -9.34
C GLY A 46 -12.89 22.29 -8.50
N GLN A 47 -12.31 21.69 -7.47
CA GLN A 47 -11.25 22.23 -6.63
C GLN A 47 -10.26 21.11 -6.26
N ALA A 48 -9.01 21.50 -6.00
CA ALA A 48 -7.97 20.58 -5.57
C ALA A 48 -7.11 21.22 -4.48
N HIS A 49 -6.76 20.44 -3.47
CA HIS A 49 -5.90 20.87 -2.37
C HIS A 49 -4.86 19.78 -2.10
N ARG A 50 -3.63 20.19 -1.78
CA ARG A 50 -2.58 19.30 -1.31
C ARG A 50 -2.23 19.66 0.13
N PHE A 51 -1.96 18.67 0.96
CA PHE A 51 -1.64 18.88 2.38
C PHE A 51 -0.69 17.81 2.90
N SER A 52 -0.02 18.11 4.01
CA SER A 52 0.71 17.12 4.80
C SER A 52 -0.08 16.75 6.07
N TYR A 53 0.13 15.53 6.57
CA TYR A 53 -0.55 15.01 7.74
C TYR A 53 0.32 14.02 8.51
N THR A 54 -0.01 13.80 9.79
CA THR A 54 0.65 12.79 10.63
C THR A 54 0.03 11.42 10.41
N THR A 55 0.85 10.39 10.38
CA THR A 55 0.44 9.00 10.17
C THR A 55 1.45 8.02 10.77
N THR A 56 1.22 6.73 10.57
CA THR A 56 2.10 5.65 10.97
C THR A 56 2.95 5.21 9.77
N GLY A 57 4.25 5.06 9.98
CA GLY A 57 5.22 4.58 9.00
C GLY A 57 5.74 3.17 9.31
N ALA A 58 6.87 2.81 8.69
CA ALA A 58 7.56 1.55 8.97
C ALA A 58 7.85 1.37 10.46
N GLN A 59 7.83 0.11 10.93
CA GLN A 59 8.07 -0.26 12.34
C GLN A 59 7.09 0.40 13.32
N ASP A 60 5.86 0.68 12.89
CA ASP A 60 4.82 1.40 13.65
C ASP A 60 5.29 2.78 14.16
N ALA A 61 6.31 3.37 13.52
CA ALA A 61 6.87 4.64 13.95
C ALA A 61 5.98 5.81 13.49
N PRO A 62 5.75 6.82 14.34
CA PRO A 62 5.11 8.07 13.93
C PRO A 62 5.88 8.72 12.78
N THR A 63 5.17 9.12 11.72
CA THR A 63 5.75 9.79 10.57
C THR A 63 4.77 10.81 9.96
N THR A 64 5.14 11.38 8.83
CA THR A 64 4.29 12.27 8.05
C THR A 64 4.14 11.72 6.64
N SER A 65 3.01 12.03 6.00
CA SER A 65 2.81 11.83 4.58
C SER A 65 2.13 13.05 3.96
N THR A 66 2.00 13.05 2.64
CA THR A 66 1.24 14.05 1.89
C THR A 66 0.04 13.40 1.21
N ALA A 67 -0.96 14.22 0.90
CA ALA A 67 -2.16 13.79 0.21
C ALA A 67 -2.76 14.94 -0.61
N ALA A 68 -3.60 14.58 -1.59
CA ALA A 68 -4.46 15.52 -2.29
C ALA A 68 -5.93 15.30 -1.94
N VAL A 69 -6.72 16.37 -1.95
CA VAL A 69 -8.18 16.34 -1.95
C VAL A 69 -8.66 16.91 -3.27
N TYR A 70 -9.50 16.15 -3.97
CA TYR A 70 -10.19 16.61 -5.16
C TYR A 70 -11.68 16.68 -4.88
N LEU A 71 -12.27 17.87 -5.06
CA LEU A 71 -13.69 18.10 -4.83
C LEU A 71 -14.45 18.11 -6.16
N PRO A 72 -15.69 17.57 -6.18
CA PRO A 72 -16.58 17.71 -7.32
C PRO A 72 -16.86 19.16 -7.71
N THR A 73 -17.39 19.38 -8.90
CA THR A 73 -17.83 20.69 -9.33
C THR A 73 -19.12 21.11 -8.61
N GLY A 74 -19.25 22.39 -8.30
CA GLY A 74 -20.43 22.95 -7.63
C GLY A 74 -20.36 22.94 -6.10
N PRO A 75 -21.45 23.28 -5.42
CA PRO A 75 -21.50 23.31 -3.95
C PRO A 75 -21.66 21.92 -3.37
N ALA A 76 -21.06 21.68 -2.19
CA ALA A 76 -21.27 20.45 -1.45
C ALA A 76 -22.75 20.28 -1.07
N PRO A 77 -23.29 19.04 -1.09
CA PRO A 77 -24.63 18.75 -0.61
C PRO A 77 -24.72 18.93 0.92
N GLU A 78 -25.95 18.95 1.44
CA GLU A 78 -26.16 18.92 2.88
C GLU A 78 -25.47 17.68 3.50
N GLY A 79 -24.64 17.88 4.50
CA GLY A 79 -23.82 16.83 5.13
C GLY A 79 -22.48 16.58 4.46
N GLY A 80 -22.11 17.36 3.44
CA GLY A 80 -20.83 17.27 2.72
C GLY A 80 -20.79 16.19 1.64
N TRP A 81 -19.74 16.21 0.81
CA TRP A 81 -19.50 15.19 -0.22
C TRP A 81 -19.13 13.85 0.43
N PRO A 82 -19.75 12.72 0.04
CA PRO A 82 -19.22 11.41 0.41
C PRO A 82 -17.82 11.25 -0.15
N VAL A 83 -16.95 10.53 0.59
CA VAL A 83 -15.52 10.44 0.28
C VAL A 83 -15.15 9.06 -0.26
N LEU A 84 -14.39 9.03 -1.35
CA LEU A 84 -13.63 7.86 -1.76
C LEU A 84 -12.14 8.15 -1.54
N ALA A 85 -11.50 7.38 -0.67
CA ALA A 85 -10.05 7.39 -0.56
C ALA A 85 -9.47 6.70 -1.81
N TRP A 86 -8.54 7.37 -2.51
CA TRP A 86 -7.79 6.78 -3.60
C TRP A 86 -6.49 6.18 -3.09
N ALA A 87 -6.40 4.88 -3.11
CA ALA A 87 -5.19 4.12 -2.91
C ALA A 87 -4.57 3.86 -4.29
N HIS A 88 -3.57 4.69 -4.67
CA HIS A 88 -2.98 4.62 -6.00
C HIS A 88 -2.09 3.40 -6.19
N GLY A 89 -1.91 2.97 -7.43
CA GLY A 89 -0.94 1.94 -7.80
C GLY A 89 0.50 2.46 -7.75
N THR A 90 1.45 1.61 -8.08
CA THR A 90 2.88 1.92 -8.09
C THR A 90 3.18 3.15 -8.95
N VAL A 91 3.99 4.07 -8.40
CA VAL A 91 4.45 5.29 -9.09
C VAL A 91 5.98 5.46 -9.05
N GLY A 92 6.68 4.61 -8.31
CA GLY A 92 8.11 4.68 -8.00
C GLY A 92 8.36 4.76 -6.50
N LEU A 93 9.63 4.94 -6.09
CA LEU A 93 10.03 5.01 -4.69
C LEU A 93 10.50 6.40 -4.24
N ASN A 94 10.85 7.28 -5.18
CA ASN A 94 11.44 8.57 -4.88
C ASN A 94 10.38 9.64 -4.58
N ASP A 95 10.72 10.63 -3.77
CA ASP A 95 9.86 11.78 -3.43
C ASP A 95 9.30 12.51 -4.66
N VAL A 96 10.06 12.58 -5.77
CA VAL A 96 9.60 13.22 -7.00
C VAL A 96 8.46 12.48 -7.67
N CYS A 97 8.24 11.21 -7.30
CA CYS A 97 7.18 10.34 -7.84
C CYS A 97 5.85 10.45 -7.08
N ALA A 98 5.81 11.21 -5.98
CA ALA A 98 4.59 11.37 -5.18
C ALA A 98 3.39 11.77 -6.04
N TYR A 99 2.27 11.04 -5.88
CA TYR A 99 1.07 11.20 -6.71
C TYR A 99 0.50 12.63 -6.66
N SER A 100 0.53 13.27 -5.48
CA SER A 100 0.04 14.64 -5.29
C SER A 100 0.94 15.72 -5.89
N THR A 101 2.10 15.35 -6.47
CA THR A 101 3.02 16.29 -7.15
C THR A 101 3.29 15.92 -8.59
N ASN A 102 3.51 14.64 -8.86
CA ASN A 102 3.84 14.15 -10.21
C ASN A 102 2.59 13.73 -11.00
N GLY A 103 1.49 13.41 -10.30
CA GLY A 103 0.31 12.80 -10.90
C GLY A 103 0.47 11.27 -11.03
N PRO A 104 -0.47 10.59 -11.70
CA PRO A 104 -0.46 9.15 -11.88
C PRO A 104 0.57 8.67 -12.91
N ALA A 105 1.12 7.47 -12.71
CA ALA A 105 1.93 6.79 -13.71
C ALA A 105 1.13 6.44 -14.98
N ALA A 106 -0.15 6.09 -14.83
CA ALA A 106 -1.08 5.82 -15.93
C ALA A 106 -2.12 6.95 -16.04
N VAL A 107 -1.72 8.09 -16.61
CA VAL A 107 -2.47 9.36 -16.61
C VAL A 107 -3.90 9.21 -17.10
N ASP A 108 -4.09 8.69 -18.32
CA ASP A 108 -5.42 8.59 -18.95
C ASP A 108 -6.34 7.64 -18.19
N ARG A 109 -5.78 6.54 -17.67
CA ARG A 109 -6.51 5.54 -16.90
C ARG A 109 -7.04 6.11 -15.59
N ASP A 110 -6.16 6.68 -14.79
CA ASP A 110 -6.50 7.11 -13.44
C ASP A 110 -7.34 8.38 -13.46
N TRP A 111 -7.07 9.32 -14.39
CA TRP A 111 -7.91 10.51 -14.50
C TRP A 111 -9.32 10.18 -15.02
N ALA A 112 -9.48 9.18 -15.88
CA ALA A 112 -10.80 8.71 -16.29
C ALA A 112 -11.55 8.05 -15.10
N TYR A 113 -10.83 7.22 -14.32
CA TYR A 113 -11.40 6.54 -13.15
C TYR A 113 -11.82 7.52 -12.05
N LEU A 114 -10.93 8.43 -11.66
CA LEU A 114 -11.23 9.43 -10.64
C LEU A 114 -12.25 10.46 -11.12
N GLY A 115 -12.22 10.81 -12.42
CA GLY A 115 -13.19 11.67 -13.06
C GLY A 115 -14.61 11.12 -12.96
N HIS A 116 -14.79 9.82 -13.20
CA HIS A 116 -16.08 9.14 -13.03
C HIS A 116 -16.66 9.36 -11.61
N TRP A 117 -15.85 9.18 -10.57
CA TRP A 117 -16.30 9.35 -9.20
C TRP A 117 -16.57 10.80 -8.83
N LEU A 118 -15.73 11.74 -9.30
CA LEU A 118 -15.96 13.18 -9.13
C LEU A 118 -17.27 13.62 -9.80
N ASP A 119 -17.55 13.15 -11.02
CA ASP A 119 -18.79 13.47 -11.76
C ASP A 119 -20.03 12.88 -11.06
N LYS A 120 -19.89 11.77 -10.32
CA LYS A 120 -20.94 11.20 -9.47
C LYS A 120 -21.12 11.92 -8.13
N GLY A 121 -20.27 12.89 -7.81
CA GLY A 121 -20.37 13.66 -6.59
C GLY A 121 -19.65 13.01 -5.38
N TYR A 122 -18.63 12.23 -5.60
CA TYR A 122 -17.72 11.78 -4.56
C TYR A 122 -16.50 12.69 -4.52
N ALA A 123 -16.15 13.19 -3.34
CA ALA A 123 -14.83 13.79 -3.14
C ALA A 123 -13.77 12.69 -3.04
N ILE A 124 -12.57 12.97 -3.57
CA ILE A 124 -11.46 12.03 -3.54
C ILE A 124 -10.42 12.52 -2.53
N VAL A 125 -9.94 11.64 -1.65
CA VAL A 125 -8.77 11.84 -0.80
C VAL A 125 -7.70 10.86 -1.24
N ALA A 126 -6.62 11.35 -1.84
CA ALA A 126 -5.54 10.55 -2.41
C ALA A 126 -4.28 10.72 -1.55
N THR A 127 -3.92 9.73 -0.75
CA THR A 127 -2.64 9.72 -0.02
C THR A 127 -1.49 9.44 -1.00
N ASP A 128 -0.30 9.98 -0.70
CA ASP A 128 0.94 9.63 -1.43
C ASP A 128 1.62 8.39 -0.82
N TYR A 129 1.18 7.92 0.33
CA TYR A 129 1.85 7.01 1.27
C TYR A 129 3.13 7.60 1.89
N ALA A 130 3.51 7.12 3.07
CA ALA A 130 4.72 7.53 3.75
C ALA A 130 5.97 7.19 2.93
N GLY A 131 6.93 8.12 2.87
CA GLY A 131 8.15 7.96 2.10
C GLY A 131 8.03 8.29 0.61
N LEU A 132 6.86 8.81 0.16
CA LEU A 132 6.68 9.44 -1.15
C LEU A 132 6.35 10.93 -0.92
N GLY A 133 7.22 11.82 -1.39
CA GLY A 133 7.11 13.27 -1.16
C GLY A 133 7.37 13.70 0.29
N THR A 134 7.91 12.81 1.12
CA THR A 134 8.26 13.03 2.53
C THR A 134 9.52 12.26 2.89
N PRO A 135 10.32 12.73 3.89
CA PRO A 135 11.59 12.08 4.22
C PRO A 135 11.46 10.59 4.58
N GLY A 136 12.41 9.81 4.12
CA GLY A 136 12.50 8.36 4.30
C GLY A 136 12.14 7.60 3.03
N ASN A 137 12.45 6.30 2.97
CA ASN A 137 12.09 5.47 1.83
C ASN A 137 10.67 4.94 2.00
N HIS A 138 9.94 4.85 0.90
CA HIS A 138 8.61 4.26 0.88
C HIS A 138 8.67 2.76 1.25
N PRO A 139 7.96 2.31 2.32
CA PRO A 139 7.90 0.90 2.68
C PRO A 139 6.93 0.15 1.75
N TYR A 140 7.30 0.05 0.47
CA TYR A 140 6.48 -0.45 -0.62
C TYR A 140 5.84 -1.80 -0.31
N LEU A 141 4.51 -1.90 -0.48
CA LEU A 141 3.67 -3.04 -0.13
C LEU A 141 3.65 -3.39 1.37
N ASN A 142 4.10 -2.51 2.28
CA ASN A 142 3.79 -2.69 3.69
C ASN A 142 2.31 -2.38 3.92
N GLY A 143 1.48 -3.41 3.86
CA GLY A 143 0.05 -3.23 3.78
C GLY A 143 -0.57 -2.53 4.98
N LYS A 144 -0.05 -2.75 6.20
CA LYS A 144 -0.54 -2.04 7.40
C LYS A 144 -0.18 -0.56 7.37
N VAL A 145 1.04 -0.23 6.94
CA VAL A 145 1.46 1.17 6.78
C VAL A 145 0.61 1.88 5.75
N GLU A 146 0.42 1.28 4.57
CA GLU A 146 -0.41 1.85 3.51
C GLU A 146 -1.87 2.04 3.96
N ALA A 147 -2.45 1.08 4.70
CA ALA A 147 -3.79 1.20 5.25
C ALA A 147 -3.90 2.31 6.31
N HIS A 148 -2.90 2.46 7.20
CA HIS A 148 -2.82 3.60 8.11
C HIS A 148 -2.80 4.92 7.33
N ASN A 149 -1.96 5.02 6.28
CA ASN A 149 -1.83 6.24 5.50
C ASN A 149 -3.15 6.60 4.80
N VAL A 150 -3.92 5.62 4.31
CA VAL A 150 -5.25 5.84 3.72
C VAL A 150 -6.23 6.37 4.77
N VAL A 151 -6.35 5.69 5.92
CA VAL A 151 -7.30 6.07 6.99
C VAL A 151 -6.95 7.44 7.55
N ASP A 152 -5.68 7.68 7.83
CA ASP A 152 -5.20 8.92 8.44
C ASP A 152 -5.33 10.12 7.49
N ALA A 153 -5.14 9.92 6.17
CA ALA A 153 -5.40 10.96 5.18
C ALA A 153 -6.87 11.39 5.18
N VAL A 154 -7.81 10.42 5.22
CA VAL A 154 -9.25 10.71 5.30
C VAL A 154 -9.58 11.46 6.60
N LYS A 155 -9.06 11.02 7.75
CA LYS A 155 -9.26 11.69 9.05
C LYS A 155 -8.75 13.13 9.02
N ALA A 156 -7.53 13.33 8.54
CA ALA A 156 -6.89 14.63 8.45
C ALA A 156 -7.65 15.57 7.49
N ALA A 157 -8.05 15.07 6.32
CA ALA A 157 -8.83 15.82 5.34
C ALA A 157 -10.21 16.20 5.87
N SER A 158 -10.95 15.25 6.46
CA SER A 158 -12.29 15.51 7.02
C SER A 158 -12.25 16.47 8.20
N GLY A 159 -11.20 16.47 9.00
CA GLY A 159 -10.99 17.44 10.07
C GLY A 159 -10.67 18.87 9.58
N LYS A 160 -10.23 19.02 8.33
CA LYS A 160 -9.80 20.29 7.74
C LYS A 160 -10.80 20.89 6.78
N TYR A 161 -11.35 20.08 5.88
CA TYR A 161 -12.19 20.55 4.77
C TYR A 161 -13.66 20.28 5.09
N GLY A 162 -14.41 21.34 5.42
CA GLY A 162 -15.81 21.25 5.84
C GLY A 162 -16.77 20.81 4.75
N GLU A 163 -16.32 20.75 3.51
CA GLU A 163 -17.07 20.22 2.37
C GLU A 163 -17.14 18.70 2.33
N LEU A 164 -16.30 18.00 3.10
CA LEU A 164 -16.27 16.54 3.16
C LEU A 164 -17.30 16.03 4.16
N GLY A 165 -18.08 15.03 3.74
CA GLY A 165 -19.00 14.30 4.61
C GLY A 165 -18.31 13.18 5.40
N GLY A 166 -19.03 12.66 6.41
CA GLY A 166 -18.48 11.60 7.28
C GLY A 166 -18.48 10.19 6.65
N ARG A 167 -19.25 9.94 5.58
CA ARG A 167 -19.29 8.61 4.93
C ARG A 167 -18.14 8.47 3.95
N TRP A 168 -17.36 7.39 4.09
CA TRP A 168 -16.22 7.15 3.23
C TRP A 168 -15.99 5.67 2.89
N GLY A 169 -15.38 5.42 1.76
CA GLY A 169 -14.87 4.12 1.34
C GLY A 169 -13.49 4.25 0.71
N VAL A 170 -12.87 3.14 0.36
CA VAL A 170 -11.58 3.14 -0.34
C VAL A 170 -11.72 2.50 -1.71
N VAL A 171 -11.06 3.08 -2.71
CA VAL A 171 -10.92 2.49 -4.04
C VAL A 171 -9.43 2.42 -4.37
N GLY A 172 -8.96 1.29 -4.91
CA GLY A 172 -7.54 1.12 -5.17
C GLY A 172 -7.23 0.14 -6.29
N GLN A 173 -6.04 0.31 -6.88
CA GLN A 173 -5.57 -0.48 -8.00
C GLN A 173 -4.13 -0.95 -7.77
N SER A 174 -3.81 -2.21 -8.12
CA SER A 174 -2.45 -2.77 -8.00
C SER A 174 -1.94 -2.70 -6.55
N GLN A 175 -0.78 -2.06 -6.28
CA GLN A 175 -0.34 -1.72 -4.92
C GLN A 175 -1.52 -1.17 -4.10
N GLY A 176 -2.22 -0.18 -4.65
CA GLY A 176 -3.41 0.41 -4.00
C GLY A 176 -4.58 -0.57 -3.87
N GLY A 177 -4.69 -1.56 -4.74
CA GLY A 177 -5.66 -2.66 -4.58
C GLY A 177 -5.36 -3.50 -3.33
N GLY A 178 -4.08 -3.81 -3.08
CA GLY A 178 -3.62 -4.41 -1.83
C GLY A 178 -3.90 -3.52 -0.62
N ALA A 179 -3.53 -2.25 -0.70
CA ALA A 179 -3.80 -1.25 0.34
C ALA A 179 -5.30 -1.12 0.65
N ALA A 180 -6.18 -1.13 -0.37
CA ALA A 180 -7.63 -1.08 -0.21
C ALA A 180 -8.17 -2.33 0.52
N MET A 181 -7.68 -3.52 0.19
CA MET A 181 -8.03 -4.77 0.88
C MET A 181 -7.62 -4.74 2.35
N ILE A 182 -6.39 -4.31 2.64
CA ILE A 182 -5.87 -4.25 4.01
C ILE A 182 -6.58 -3.12 4.79
N THR A 183 -6.88 -1.98 4.14
CA THR A 183 -7.74 -0.94 4.72
C THR A 183 -9.12 -1.51 5.07
N ALA A 184 -9.74 -2.29 4.19
CA ALA A 184 -11.05 -2.89 4.45
C ALA A 184 -11.05 -3.80 5.69
N ARG A 185 -9.94 -4.47 5.96
CA ARG A 185 -9.76 -5.31 7.15
C ARG A 185 -9.53 -4.52 8.43
N HIS A 186 -8.83 -3.37 8.34
CA HIS A 186 -8.33 -2.65 9.51
C HIS A 186 -8.92 -1.24 9.71
N ALA A 187 -9.79 -0.76 8.81
CA ALA A 187 -10.28 0.63 8.85
C ALA A 187 -10.89 0.99 10.22
N ASN A 188 -11.71 0.12 10.80
CA ASN A 188 -12.32 0.36 12.11
C ASN A 188 -11.29 0.31 13.25
N GLU A 189 -10.32 -0.57 13.18
CA GLU A 189 -9.21 -0.67 14.12
C GLU A 189 -8.36 0.61 14.13
N PHE A 190 -8.12 1.21 12.95
CA PHE A 190 -7.37 2.46 12.79
C PHE A 190 -8.22 3.73 12.99
N GLY A 191 -9.45 3.57 13.46
CA GLY A 191 -10.34 4.68 13.79
C GLY A 191 -11.08 5.27 12.59
N GLY A 192 -11.20 4.55 11.50
CA GLY A 192 -11.92 4.97 10.28
C GLY A 192 -13.43 5.16 10.44
N SER A 193 -14.00 4.73 11.58
CA SER A 193 -15.39 4.99 11.96
C SER A 193 -15.49 5.82 13.26
N ALA A 194 -14.42 6.54 13.64
CA ALA A 194 -14.40 7.45 14.76
C ALA A 194 -14.66 8.91 14.33
N ASP A 195 -14.90 9.80 15.29
CA ASP A 195 -14.96 11.25 15.10
C ASP A 195 -15.96 11.72 14.03
N GLY A 196 -17.08 11.01 13.87
CA GLY A 196 -18.12 11.30 12.88
C GLY A 196 -17.88 10.68 11.51
N LEU A 197 -16.79 9.94 11.32
CA LEU A 197 -16.54 9.13 10.13
C LEU A 197 -17.34 7.82 10.19
N SER A 198 -17.65 7.28 9.02
CA SER A 198 -18.33 6.00 8.85
C SER A 198 -17.77 5.29 7.64
N TYR A 199 -16.89 4.32 7.87
CA TYR A 199 -16.33 3.48 6.82
C TYR A 199 -17.40 2.58 6.19
N ARG A 200 -17.43 2.48 4.85
CA ARG A 200 -18.49 1.81 4.08
C ARG A 200 -18.03 0.56 3.34
N GLY A 201 -16.78 0.48 2.94
CA GLY A 201 -16.27 -0.65 2.20
C GLY A 201 -15.17 -0.28 1.21
N ALA A 202 -14.76 -1.27 0.41
CA ALA A 202 -13.65 -1.13 -0.52
C ALA A 202 -13.99 -1.61 -1.93
N VAL A 203 -13.34 -0.98 -2.92
CA VAL A 203 -13.19 -1.48 -4.29
C VAL A 203 -11.71 -1.70 -4.55
N ALA A 204 -11.31 -2.92 -4.90
CA ALA A 204 -9.94 -3.29 -5.19
C ALA A 204 -9.83 -3.95 -6.56
N THR A 205 -8.94 -3.46 -7.42
CA THR A 205 -8.64 -4.05 -8.73
C THR A 205 -7.18 -4.44 -8.84
N GLY A 206 -6.88 -5.57 -9.49
CA GLY A 206 -5.51 -6.04 -9.68
C GLY A 206 -4.76 -6.25 -8.36
N VAL A 207 -5.37 -6.93 -7.40
CA VAL A 207 -4.83 -7.12 -6.05
C VAL A 207 -3.59 -8.01 -6.06
N PRO A 208 -2.44 -7.55 -5.50
CA PRO A 208 -1.20 -8.33 -5.43
C PRO A 208 -1.27 -9.40 -4.32
N ALA A 209 -2.15 -10.39 -4.47
CA ALA A 209 -2.35 -11.44 -3.49
C ALA A 209 -1.36 -12.60 -3.70
N TYR A 210 -0.87 -13.17 -2.60
CA TYR A 210 0.08 -14.30 -2.54
C TYR A 210 1.45 -14.03 -3.17
N ILE A 211 1.80 -12.75 -3.39
CA ILE A 211 3.14 -12.37 -3.86
C ILE A 211 4.19 -12.75 -2.81
N GLU A 212 3.84 -12.68 -1.53
CA GLU A 212 4.67 -13.09 -0.39
C GLU A 212 5.09 -14.56 -0.45
N GLU A 213 4.34 -15.42 -1.13
CA GLU A 213 4.70 -16.83 -1.33
C GLU A 213 5.69 -17.01 -2.50
N LEU A 214 5.67 -16.10 -3.48
CA LEU A 214 6.57 -16.12 -4.63
C LEU A 214 7.95 -15.53 -4.28
N MET A 215 8.00 -14.44 -3.51
CA MET A 215 9.21 -13.69 -3.22
C MET A 215 10.37 -14.56 -2.68
N PRO A 216 10.18 -15.47 -1.70
CA PRO A 216 11.25 -16.34 -1.22
C PRO A 216 11.85 -17.25 -2.30
N LEU A 217 11.09 -17.52 -3.35
CA LEU A 217 11.54 -18.39 -4.45
C LEU A 217 12.44 -17.66 -5.46
N VAL A 218 12.27 -16.35 -5.62
CA VAL A 218 12.98 -15.53 -6.62
C VAL A 218 14.04 -14.63 -6.01
N MET A 219 13.97 -14.29 -4.74
CA MET A 219 14.97 -13.50 -4.02
C MET A 219 16.18 -14.35 -3.60
N ARG A 220 16.83 -14.98 -4.60
CA ARG A 220 18.00 -15.86 -4.41
C ARG A 220 18.91 -15.83 -5.62
N PRO A 221 20.18 -16.30 -5.48
CA PRO A 221 21.12 -16.36 -6.61
C PRO A 221 20.59 -17.19 -7.75
N LEU A 222 20.87 -16.77 -9.00
CA LEU A 222 20.52 -17.53 -10.22
C LEU A 222 21.07 -18.96 -10.24
N GLN A 223 22.22 -19.19 -9.60
CA GLN A 223 22.92 -20.48 -9.51
C GLN A 223 22.31 -21.38 -8.42
N ASP A 224 21.44 -20.86 -7.57
CA ASP A 224 20.78 -21.66 -6.53
C ASP A 224 19.94 -22.77 -7.21
N PRO A 225 20.12 -24.06 -6.83
CA PRO A 225 19.33 -25.16 -7.41
C PRO A 225 17.83 -25.01 -7.21
N ALA A 226 17.41 -24.26 -6.18
CA ALA A 226 16.02 -23.99 -5.89
C ALA A 226 15.45 -22.78 -6.66
N PHE A 227 16.28 -22.08 -7.48
CA PHE A 227 15.79 -20.97 -8.32
C PHE A 227 14.88 -21.52 -9.41
N PRO A 228 13.60 -21.10 -9.49
CA PRO A 228 12.66 -21.66 -10.48
C PRO A 228 13.09 -21.33 -11.92
N VAL A 229 13.02 -22.32 -12.81
CA VAL A 229 13.47 -22.18 -14.20
C VAL A 229 12.65 -21.13 -14.96
N GLU A 230 11.37 -21.04 -14.67
CA GLU A 230 10.42 -20.09 -15.25
C GLU A 230 10.77 -18.63 -14.97
N PHE A 231 11.47 -18.32 -13.87
CA PHE A 231 11.88 -16.96 -13.51
C PHE A 231 13.32 -16.63 -13.90
N ARG A 232 13.99 -17.47 -14.65
CA ARG A 232 15.37 -17.19 -15.12
C ARG A 232 15.44 -16.02 -16.10
N ASN A 233 14.31 -15.75 -16.80
CA ASN A 233 14.14 -14.57 -17.65
C ASN A 233 12.82 -13.90 -17.25
N PRO A 234 12.75 -13.25 -16.09
CA PRO A 234 11.52 -12.59 -15.63
C PRO A 234 11.17 -11.41 -16.54
N SER A 235 9.90 -11.02 -16.52
CA SER A 235 9.51 -9.77 -17.15
C SER A 235 10.23 -8.59 -16.47
N PRO A 236 10.55 -7.51 -17.19
CA PRO A 236 11.09 -6.28 -16.59
C PRO A 236 10.21 -5.77 -15.45
N THR A 237 8.89 -5.81 -15.62
CA THR A 237 7.89 -5.42 -14.60
C THR A 237 8.05 -6.20 -13.29
N LEU A 238 8.21 -7.54 -13.37
CA LEU A 238 8.45 -8.35 -12.16
C LEU A 238 9.77 -7.97 -11.48
N THR A 239 10.81 -7.67 -12.26
CA THR A 239 12.11 -7.25 -11.72
C THR A 239 12.00 -5.90 -11.01
N THR A 240 11.29 -4.93 -11.60
CA THR A 240 10.98 -3.63 -10.98
C THR A 240 10.30 -3.81 -9.64
N TYR A 241 9.18 -4.52 -9.60
CA TYR A 241 8.44 -4.71 -8.34
C TYR A 241 9.23 -5.46 -7.28
N LEU A 242 10.08 -6.41 -7.69
CA LEU A 242 10.96 -7.11 -6.76
C LEU A 242 11.98 -6.16 -6.13
N LEU A 243 12.59 -5.26 -6.90
CA LEU A 243 13.51 -4.25 -6.38
C LEU A 243 12.79 -3.27 -5.43
N TYR A 244 11.57 -2.85 -5.76
CA TYR A 244 10.73 -2.02 -4.87
C TYR A 244 10.44 -2.74 -3.54
N ILE A 245 10.14 -4.04 -3.58
CA ILE A 245 9.94 -4.84 -2.36
C ILE A 245 11.25 -4.92 -1.56
N VAL A 246 12.39 -5.10 -2.20
CA VAL A 246 13.71 -5.12 -1.52
C VAL A 246 13.96 -3.79 -0.79
N SER A 247 13.71 -2.65 -1.41
CA SER A 247 13.81 -1.33 -0.77
C SER A 247 12.83 -1.18 0.40
N GLY A 248 11.58 -1.61 0.22
CA GLY A 248 10.57 -1.62 1.27
C GLY A 248 10.95 -2.48 2.48
N LEU A 249 11.54 -3.66 2.24
CA LEU A 249 12.05 -4.53 3.31
C LEU A 249 13.24 -3.93 4.04
N ARG A 250 14.18 -3.27 3.34
CA ARG A 250 15.29 -2.53 3.96
C ARG A 250 14.78 -1.47 4.94
N THR A 251 13.72 -0.78 4.57
CA THR A 251 13.09 0.27 5.36
C THR A 251 12.35 -0.29 6.57
N SER A 252 11.59 -1.37 6.38
CA SER A 252 10.71 -1.92 7.41
C SER A 252 11.42 -2.88 8.37
N HIS A 253 12.50 -3.53 7.91
CA HIS A 253 13.25 -4.55 8.64
C HIS A 253 14.77 -4.27 8.62
N PRO A 254 15.23 -3.14 9.18
CA PRO A 254 16.65 -2.81 9.19
C PRO A 254 17.49 -3.87 9.92
N GLU A 255 16.90 -4.63 10.84
CA GLU A 255 17.53 -5.74 11.56
C GLU A 255 17.90 -6.92 10.68
N TRP A 256 17.34 -7.03 9.49
CA TRP A 256 17.64 -8.13 8.55
C TRP A 256 18.92 -7.92 7.76
N ASP A 257 19.45 -6.69 7.75
CA ASP A 257 20.64 -6.34 6.96
C ASP A 257 20.51 -6.87 5.51
N VAL A 258 19.38 -6.53 4.87
CA VAL A 258 19.03 -6.99 3.51
C VAL A 258 20.17 -6.72 2.53
N ASP A 259 20.91 -5.63 2.72
CA ASP A 259 22.05 -5.26 1.88
C ASP A 259 23.11 -6.37 1.85
N SER A 260 23.35 -7.08 2.96
CA SER A 260 24.32 -8.18 2.98
C SER A 260 23.94 -9.38 2.11
N TYR A 261 22.71 -9.42 1.60
CA TYR A 261 22.20 -10.45 0.68
C TYR A 261 22.30 -10.05 -0.80
N LEU A 262 22.59 -8.79 -1.08
CA LEU A 262 22.73 -8.30 -2.44
C LEU A 262 24.13 -8.54 -2.99
N THR A 263 24.25 -8.61 -4.31
CA THR A 263 25.52 -8.45 -5.02
C THR A 263 25.83 -6.95 -5.18
N PRO A 264 27.08 -6.56 -5.54
CA PRO A 264 27.35 -5.18 -5.94
C PRO A 264 26.40 -4.67 -7.05
N TYR A 265 26.05 -5.52 -8.02
CA TYR A 265 25.08 -5.23 -9.07
C TYR A 265 23.66 -5.02 -8.50
N GLY A 266 23.26 -5.83 -7.51
CA GLY A 266 21.99 -5.66 -6.81
C GLY A 266 21.91 -4.34 -6.04
N HIS A 267 22.99 -3.93 -5.37
CA HIS A 267 23.08 -2.63 -4.71
C HIS A 267 22.93 -1.47 -5.67
N ASP A 268 23.60 -1.53 -6.83
CA ASP A 268 23.53 -0.47 -7.83
C ASP A 268 22.08 -0.32 -8.37
N TRP A 269 21.37 -1.44 -8.57
CA TRP A 269 19.97 -1.41 -9.05
C TRP A 269 19.00 -0.91 -7.99
N VAL A 270 19.13 -1.33 -6.73
CA VAL A 270 18.30 -0.79 -5.64
C VAL A 270 18.52 0.72 -5.51
N ALA A 271 19.77 1.20 -5.58
CA ALA A 271 20.08 2.62 -5.55
C ALA A 271 19.50 3.38 -6.77
N THR A 272 19.44 2.74 -7.95
CA THR A 272 18.83 3.31 -9.15
C THR A 272 17.33 3.48 -8.98
N GLU A 273 16.66 2.46 -8.42
CA GLU A 273 15.22 2.47 -8.14
C GLU A 273 14.82 3.50 -7.08
N GLU A 274 15.65 3.68 -6.05
CA GLU A 274 15.47 4.73 -5.03
C GLU A 274 15.81 6.13 -5.56
N GLY A 275 16.41 6.21 -6.75
CA GLY A 275 16.74 7.45 -7.44
C GLY A 275 15.50 8.16 -8.03
N PRO A 276 15.69 9.35 -8.64
CA PRO A 276 14.59 10.17 -9.16
C PRO A 276 14.04 9.64 -10.50
N VAL A 277 13.76 8.35 -10.57
CA VAL A 277 13.17 7.67 -11.72
C VAL A 277 11.82 7.08 -11.27
N CYS A 278 10.75 7.54 -11.90
CA CYS A 278 9.41 7.11 -11.56
C CYS A 278 8.95 5.95 -12.46
N ASP A 279 7.86 5.31 -12.06
CA ASP A 279 7.14 4.37 -12.92
C ASP A 279 6.40 5.13 -14.04
N GLY A 280 6.05 4.44 -15.13
CA GLY A 280 5.37 5.03 -16.28
C GLY A 280 6.21 5.00 -17.55
N GLU A 281 5.84 5.83 -18.53
CA GLU A 281 6.52 5.89 -19.83
C GLU A 281 7.98 6.37 -19.68
N ALA A 282 8.91 5.65 -20.32
CA ALA A 282 10.36 5.84 -20.20
C ALA A 282 10.88 5.77 -18.73
N GLY A 283 10.17 5.05 -17.88
CA GLY A 283 10.50 4.90 -16.48
C GLY A 283 11.46 3.76 -16.18
N ILE A 284 11.50 3.37 -14.91
CA ILE A 284 12.45 2.37 -14.39
C ILE A 284 12.30 0.99 -15.07
N THR A 285 11.09 0.57 -15.40
CA THR A 285 10.83 -0.71 -16.08
C THR A 285 11.47 -0.76 -17.47
N ASP A 286 11.51 0.37 -18.17
CA ASP A 286 12.18 0.46 -19.48
C ASP A 286 13.70 0.38 -19.33
N LEU A 287 14.29 1.02 -18.31
CA LEU A 287 15.72 0.89 -18.00
C LEU A 287 16.08 -0.57 -17.69
N ILE A 288 15.29 -1.26 -16.87
CA ILE A 288 15.49 -2.67 -16.52
C ILE A 288 15.45 -3.55 -17.79
N ARG A 289 14.52 -3.25 -18.70
CA ARG A 289 14.39 -3.95 -19.99
C ARG A 289 15.62 -3.74 -20.87
N ASP A 290 16.04 -2.49 -21.04
CA ASP A 290 17.13 -2.09 -21.90
C ASP A 290 18.48 -2.67 -21.44
N GLU A 291 18.71 -2.73 -20.13
CA GLU A 291 19.90 -3.31 -19.50
C GLU A 291 19.78 -4.82 -19.27
N ASN A 292 18.64 -5.42 -19.61
CA ASN A 292 18.36 -6.86 -19.45
C ASN A 292 18.67 -7.38 -18.03
N VAL A 293 18.16 -6.69 -17.00
CA VAL A 293 18.39 -7.00 -15.59
C VAL A 293 17.77 -8.34 -15.20
N GLN A 294 18.58 -9.23 -14.64
CA GLN A 294 18.13 -10.56 -14.23
C GLN A 294 18.00 -10.62 -12.71
N VAL A 295 16.84 -10.97 -12.19
CA VAL A 295 16.55 -11.07 -10.76
C VAL A 295 17.61 -11.85 -9.99
N GLY A 296 17.96 -13.04 -10.47
CA GLY A 296 18.95 -13.90 -9.79
C GLY A 296 20.37 -13.37 -9.76
N GLN A 297 20.69 -12.28 -10.49
CA GLN A 297 22.00 -11.59 -10.42
C GLN A 297 22.03 -10.56 -9.29
N LEU A 298 20.88 -10.16 -8.78
CA LEU A 298 20.77 -9.16 -7.72
C LEU A 298 21.19 -9.72 -6.36
N PHE A 299 21.09 -11.03 -6.15
CA PHE A 299 21.30 -11.67 -4.85
C PHE A 299 22.61 -12.49 -4.80
N SER A 300 23.34 -12.37 -3.69
CA SER A 300 24.54 -13.16 -3.36
C SER A 300 24.18 -14.44 -2.61
N ARG A 301 23.08 -14.45 -1.89
CA ARG A 301 22.51 -15.57 -1.12
C ARG A 301 20.97 -15.40 -1.00
N PRO A 302 20.22 -16.47 -0.69
CA PRO A 302 18.77 -16.37 -0.55
C PRO A 302 18.36 -15.48 0.63
N LEU A 303 17.40 -14.56 0.44
CA LEU A 303 16.80 -13.83 1.57
C LEU A 303 16.02 -14.77 2.51
N GLU A 304 15.59 -15.93 2.01
CA GLU A 304 14.95 -16.97 2.83
C GLU A 304 15.85 -17.52 3.94
N ASP A 305 17.16 -17.29 3.89
CA ASP A 305 18.09 -17.63 4.97
C ASP A 305 17.89 -16.75 6.23
N ILE A 306 17.14 -15.64 6.13
CA ILE A 306 16.73 -14.83 7.26
C ILE A 306 15.72 -15.63 8.12
N PRO A 307 15.98 -15.83 9.42
CA PRO A 307 15.07 -16.56 10.28
C PRO A 307 13.67 -15.91 10.33
N GLY A 308 12.62 -16.69 10.04
CA GLY A 308 11.23 -16.20 10.07
C GLY A 308 10.82 -15.38 8.84
N PHE A 309 11.65 -15.32 7.80
CA PHE A 309 11.42 -14.48 6.61
C PHE A 309 10.02 -14.66 5.99
N ARG A 310 9.56 -15.91 5.77
CA ARG A 310 8.24 -16.16 5.16
C ARG A 310 7.07 -15.64 6.00
N ASP A 311 7.14 -15.84 7.32
CA ASP A 311 6.07 -15.38 8.21
C ASP A 311 6.02 -13.86 8.29
N ALA A 312 7.21 -13.24 8.32
CA ALA A 312 7.31 -11.78 8.29
C ALA A 312 6.85 -11.18 6.95
N LEU A 313 7.14 -11.83 5.81
CA LEU A 313 6.58 -11.40 4.52
C LEU A 313 5.05 -11.45 4.49
N ARG A 314 4.45 -12.50 5.07
CA ARG A 314 2.99 -12.59 5.18
C ARG A 314 2.41 -11.46 6.04
N ASP A 315 3.08 -11.12 7.15
CA ASP A 315 2.66 -9.98 7.99
C ASP A 315 2.88 -8.63 7.30
N TYR A 316 3.92 -8.53 6.47
CA TYR A 316 4.30 -7.33 5.75
C TYR A 316 3.34 -7.01 4.59
N MET A 317 3.11 -7.96 3.68
CA MET A 317 2.41 -7.73 2.41
C MET A 317 1.26 -8.71 2.13
N GLY A 318 1.05 -9.70 2.98
CA GLY A 318 -0.04 -10.67 2.79
C GLY A 318 -1.41 -10.02 2.93
N VAL A 319 -2.29 -10.29 1.98
CA VAL A 319 -3.67 -9.80 2.03
C VAL A 319 -4.50 -10.74 2.91
N PRO A 320 -5.19 -10.24 3.95
CA PRO A 320 -5.97 -11.07 4.87
C PRO A 320 -7.05 -11.90 4.18
N GLU A 321 -7.21 -13.16 4.58
CA GLU A 321 -8.23 -14.08 4.05
C GLU A 321 -9.55 -14.04 4.84
N GLN A 322 -9.64 -13.23 5.91
CA GLN A 322 -10.81 -13.18 6.80
C GLN A 322 -10.84 -11.92 7.67
N GLY A 323 -11.99 -11.64 8.27
CA GLY A 323 -12.18 -10.59 9.27
C GLY A 323 -12.51 -9.23 8.68
N TYR A 324 -13.16 -9.19 7.54
CA TYR A 324 -13.62 -7.96 6.90
C TYR A 324 -14.95 -7.51 7.52
N ASP A 325 -14.97 -6.32 8.11
CA ASP A 325 -16.16 -5.75 8.77
C ASP A 325 -17.11 -5.05 7.78
N ALA A 326 -16.66 -4.74 6.57
CA ALA A 326 -17.41 -4.02 5.56
C ALA A 326 -17.32 -4.73 4.20
N PRO A 327 -18.30 -4.53 3.30
CA PRO A 327 -18.31 -5.15 1.97
C PRO A 327 -17.07 -4.77 1.14
N VAL A 328 -16.58 -5.72 0.37
CA VAL A 328 -15.44 -5.55 -0.54
C VAL A 328 -15.83 -5.99 -1.95
N PHE A 329 -15.56 -5.13 -2.93
CA PHE A 329 -15.57 -5.49 -4.33
C PHE A 329 -14.14 -5.81 -4.79
N MET A 330 -13.98 -6.93 -5.50
CA MET A 330 -12.71 -7.31 -6.12
C MET A 330 -12.90 -7.48 -7.62
N GLY A 331 -12.15 -6.72 -8.42
CA GLY A 331 -12.09 -6.85 -9.88
C GLY A 331 -10.74 -7.39 -10.35
N GLN A 332 -10.74 -8.42 -11.20
CA GLN A 332 -9.51 -9.02 -11.74
C GLN A 332 -9.59 -9.23 -13.25
N GLY A 333 -8.58 -8.79 -13.99
CA GLY A 333 -8.41 -9.11 -15.39
C GLY A 333 -7.86 -10.53 -15.59
N ALA A 334 -8.44 -11.29 -16.51
CA ALA A 334 -7.93 -12.64 -16.78
C ALA A 334 -6.60 -12.63 -17.57
N LEU A 335 -6.27 -11.52 -18.21
CA LEU A 335 -5.01 -11.32 -18.95
C LEU A 335 -3.98 -10.54 -18.12
N ASP A 336 -4.22 -10.34 -16.83
CA ASP A 336 -3.32 -9.66 -15.91
C ASP A 336 -2.04 -10.49 -15.70
N THR A 337 -0.91 -9.95 -16.15
CA THR A 337 0.43 -10.55 -16.01
C THR A 337 1.28 -9.89 -14.93
N ASP A 338 0.80 -8.80 -14.33
CA ASP A 338 1.55 -8.02 -13.35
C ASP A 338 1.44 -8.62 -11.94
N VAL A 339 0.21 -8.95 -11.52
CA VAL A 339 -0.05 -9.61 -10.23
C VAL A 339 -0.50 -11.06 -10.37
N GLY A 340 -0.78 -11.51 -11.59
CA GLY A 340 -1.14 -12.88 -11.91
C GLY A 340 -2.47 -13.33 -11.28
N PRO A 341 -2.68 -14.65 -11.13
CA PRO A 341 -3.97 -15.22 -10.72
C PRO A 341 -4.21 -15.20 -9.21
N GLY A 342 -3.31 -14.63 -8.40
CA GLY A 342 -3.40 -14.62 -6.93
C GLY A 342 -4.72 -14.08 -6.41
N ALA A 343 -5.21 -12.97 -6.99
CA ALA A 343 -6.49 -12.35 -6.63
C ALA A 343 -7.70 -13.29 -6.82
N ILE A 344 -7.68 -14.18 -7.84
CA ILE A 344 -8.74 -15.18 -8.05
C ILE A 344 -8.74 -16.19 -6.89
N GLY A 345 -7.53 -16.63 -6.50
CA GLY A 345 -7.35 -17.54 -5.35
C GLY A 345 -7.84 -16.91 -4.04
N LEU A 346 -7.48 -15.65 -3.79
CA LEU A 346 -7.90 -14.88 -2.62
C LEU A 346 -9.43 -14.73 -2.58
N ALA A 347 -10.07 -14.34 -3.69
CA ALA A 347 -11.53 -14.23 -3.77
C ALA A 347 -12.22 -15.54 -3.43
N GLY A 348 -11.71 -16.68 -3.94
CA GLY A 348 -12.20 -18.00 -3.59
C GLY A 348 -12.09 -18.33 -2.09
N LYS A 349 -11.00 -17.91 -1.45
CA LYS A 349 -10.80 -18.06 0.00
C LYS A 349 -11.76 -17.19 0.80
N LEU A 350 -11.89 -15.92 0.45
CA LEU A 350 -12.81 -14.98 1.10
C LEU A 350 -14.26 -15.49 1.03
N MET A 351 -14.72 -15.89 -0.15
CA MET A 351 -16.06 -16.49 -0.32
C MET A 351 -16.22 -17.78 0.50
N GLY A 352 -15.20 -18.64 0.52
CA GLY A 352 -15.20 -19.88 1.31
C GLY A 352 -15.24 -19.64 2.82
N ASN A 353 -14.68 -18.52 3.28
CA ASN A 353 -14.69 -18.11 4.69
C ASN A 353 -15.97 -17.33 5.06
N GLY A 354 -16.86 -17.05 4.09
CA GLY A 354 -18.12 -16.31 4.32
C GLY A 354 -17.91 -14.80 4.45
N GLU A 355 -16.79 -14.28 3.97
CA GLU A 355 -16.51 -12.84 3.98
C GLU A 355 -17.40 -12.07 3.00
N PRO A 356 -17.71 -10.79 3.25
CA PRO A 356 -18.62 -9.99 2.42
C PRO A 356 -17.93 -9.49 1.15
N VAL A 357 -17.52 -10.41 0.27
CA VAL A 357 -16.80 -10.11 -0.98
C VAL A 357 -17.72 -10.32 -2.20
N GLU A 358 -17.68 -9.34 -3.13
CA GLU A 358 -18.23 -9.43 -4.47
C GLU A 358 -17.07 -9.47 -5.48
N PHE A 359 -16.89 -10.60 -6.18
CA PHE A 359 -15.77 -10.80 -7.10
C PHE A 359 -16.21 -10.84 -8.56
N HIS A 360 -15.52 -10.07 -9.41
CA HIS A 360 -15.73 -10.03 -10.85
C HIS A 360 -14.45 -10.33 -11.61
N LEU A 361 -14.54 -11.27 -12.55
CA LEU A 361 -13.46 -11.60 -13.48
C LEU A 361 -13.77 -10.99 -14.86
N TYR A 362 -12.82 -10.24 -15.42
CA TYR A 362 -12.92 -9.59 -16.72
C TYR A 362 -12.05 -10.35 -17.74
N PRO A 363 -12.64 -11.22 -18.58
CA PRO A 363 -11.90 -12.18 -19.40
C PRO A 363 -10.94 -11.55 -20.41
N ASP A 364 -11.29 -10.35 -20.91
CA ASP A 364 -10.56 -9.67 -21.98
C ASP A 364 -9.72 -8.49 -21.48
N GLN A 365 -9.55 -8.36 -20.16
CA GLN A 365 -8.82 -7.26 -19.56
C GLN A 365 -7.49 -7.70 -18.98
N ASP A 366 -6.48 -6.85 -19.18
CA ASP A 366 -5.18 -6.91 -18.51
C ASP A 366 -5.22 -6.15 -17.17
N HIS A 367 -4.06 -5.96 -16.55
CA HIS A 367 -3.91 -5.27 -15.29
C HIS A 367 -4.46 -3.84 -15.32
N SER A 368 -4.14 -3.07 -16.34
CA SER A 368 -4.54 -1.67 -16.49
C SER A 368 -5.99 -1.52 -16.96
N GLY A 369 -6.41 -2.32 -17.93
CA GLY A 369 -7.76 -2.27 -18.51
C GLY A 369 -8.86 -2.62 -17.52
N THR A 370 -8.56 -3.45 -16.52
CA THR A 370 -9.50 -3.83 -15.46
C THR A 370 -10.04 -2.63 -14.68
N VAL A 371 -9.25 -1.58 -14.47
CA VAL A 371 -9.61 -0.43 -13.63
C VAL A 371 -10.90 0.23 -14.10
N ASN A 372 -10.92 0.76 -15.32
CA ASN A 372 -12.09 1.46 -15.86
C ASN A 372 -13.22 0.50 -16.29
N THR A 373 -12.87 -0.71 -16.73
CA THR A 373 -13.89 -1.72 -17.08
C THR A 373 -14.68 -2.15 -15.85
N SER A 374 -14.04 -2.22 -14.69
CA SER A 374 -14.68 -2.59 -13.42
C SER A 374 -15.79 -1.61 -12.99
N LEU A 375 -15.78 -0.37 -13.49
CA LEU A 375 -16.82 0.63 -13.16
C LEU A 375 -18.24 0.13 -13.48
N THR A 376 -18.41 -0.74 -14.49
CA THR A 376 -19.71 -1.34 -14.82
C THR A 376 -20.34 -2.05 -13.61
N ASP A 377 -19.53 -2.69 -12.77
CA ASP A 377 -19.98 -3.50 -11.63
C ASP A 377 -19.66 -2.81 -10.29
N SER A 378 -18.52 -2.12 -10.18
CA SER A 378 -18.12 -1.44 -8.95
C SER A 378 -18.93 -0.17 -8.66
N ASP A 379 -19.44 0.53 -9.68
CA ASP A 379 -20.30 1.69 -9.51
C ASP A 379 -21.61 1.33 -8.77
N PRO A 380 -22.44 0.37 -9.21
CA PRO A 380 -23.61 -0.04 -8.45
C PRO A 380 -23.26 -0.65 -7.07
N PHE A 381 -22.09 -1.26 -6.91
CA PHE A 381 -21.61 -1.71 -5.60
C PHE A 381 -21.38 -0.52 -4.66
N VAL A 382 -20.67 0.52 -5.11
CA VAL A 382 -20.42 1.73 -4.33
C VAL A 382 -21.73 2.42 -3.96
N ASP A 383 -22.67 2.55 -4.91
CA ASP A 383 -24.01 3.11 -4.63
C ASP A 383 -24.72 2.35 -3.49
N ARG A 384 -24.63 1.01 -3.45
CA ARG A 384 -25.25 0.19 -2.38
C ARG A 384 -24.61 0.43 -1.02
N ILE A 385 -23.28 0.45 -0.93
CA ILE A 385 -22.60 0.61 0.37
C ILE A 385 -22.72 2.03 0.93
N PHE A 386 -22.95 3.03 0.09
CA PHE A 386 -23.18 4.41 0.52
C PHE A 386 -24.66 4.74 0.79
N ALA A 387 -25.60 3.94 0.32
CA ALA A 387 -27.02 4.14 0.57
C ALA A 387 -27.47 3.73 2.00
N GLY A 388 -26.69 2.86 2.67
CA GLY A 388 -26.95 2.27 3.99
C GLY A 388 -26.62 3.13 5.22
#